data_4d54201ac5362ac9c56107b483d1e7e1
#
_entry.id   4d54201ac5362ac9c56107b483d1e7e1
#
_cell.length_a   1.000
_cell.length_b   1.000
_cell.length_c   1.000
_cell.angle_alpha   90.00
_cell.angle_beta   90.00
_cell.angle_gamma   90.00
#
_symmetry.space_group_name_H-M   'P 1'
#
loop_
_entity.id
_entity.type
_entity.pdbx_description
1 polymer ?
#
loop_
_entity_poly.entity_id
_entity_poly.type
_entity_poly.pdbx_seq_one_letter_code
_entity_poly.pdbx_strand_id
1 'polypeptide(L)'
;MYKRQEQAALAYDRGERCDMEAGMAKLVASEAALSNSLEAMRLHGAYGYSKEFDIERYYRDAPLLAIGEGTNELQKLIIAKQLLARHPV
;
A
#
# COMPACT_ATOMS: atom_id res chain seq x y z
N MET A 1 5.51 -0.30 8.52
CA MET A 1 5.42 -0.44 7.05
C MET A 1 6.61 -1.17 6.44
N TYR A 2 7.83 -0.76 6.73
CA TYR A 2 9.00 -1.47 6.18
C TYR A 2 9.10 -2.93 6.61
N LYS A 3 8.49 -3.30 7.74
CA LYS A 3 8.43 -4.70 8.18
C LYS A 3 7.72 -5.61 7.17
N ARG A 4 6.66 -5.11 6.53
CA ARG A 4 5.93 -5.86 5.50
C ARG A 4 6.78 -6.05 4.25
N GLN A 5 7.52 -5.02 3.86
CA GLN A 5 8.44 -5.09 2.73
C GLN A 5 9.55 -6.09 3.02
N GLU A 6 10.12 -6.05 4.22
CA GLU A 6 11.18 -6.96 4.64
C GLU A 6 10.70 -8.41 4.62
N GLN A 7 9.51 -8.68 5.13
CA GLN A 7 8.93 -10.03 5.12
C GLN A 7 8.74 -10.53 3.70
N ALA A 8 8.24 -9.67 2.79
CA ALA A 8 8.05 -10.05 1.39
C ALA A 8 9.39 -10.35 0.71
N ALA A 9 10.39 -9.51 0.94
CA ALA A 9 11.73 -9.68 0.35
C ALA A 9 12.39 -10.97 0.87
N LEU A 10 12.29 -11.24 2.17
CA LEU A 10 12.86 -12.44 2.76
C LEU A 10 12.18 -13.71 2.23
N ALA A 11 10.86 -13.69 2.08
CA ALA A 11 10.13 -14.82 1.52
C ALA A 11 10.54 -15.08 0.07
N TYR A 12 10.70 -14.02 -0.71
CA TYR A 12 11.15 -14.12 -2.10
C TYR A 12 12.56 -14.69 -2.18
N ASP A 13 13.48 -14.22 -1.33
CA ASP A 13 14.87 -14.67 -1.31
C ASP A 13 14.98 -16.13 -0.92
N ARG A 14 14.07 -16.65 -0.09
CA ARG A 14 14.03 -18.06 0.27
C ARG A 14 13.43 -18.96 -0.80
N GLY A 15 12.94 -18.38 -1.90
CA GLY A 15 12.27 -19.11 -2.96
C GLY A 15 10.86 -19.55 -2.61
N GLU A 16 10.29 -19.02 -1.53
CA GLU A 16 8.93 -19.29 -1.12
C GLU A 16 7.93 -18.46 -1.92
N ARG A 17 6.68 -18.93 -1.97
CA ARG A 17 5.61 -18.16 -2.55
C ARG A 17 5.31 -16.96 -1.63
N CYS A 18 5.43 -15.75 -2.17
CA CYS A 18 5.33 -14.51 -1.38
C CYS A 18 4.16 -13.62 -1.77
N ASP A 19 3.13 -14.16 -2.43
CA ASP A 19 1.96 -13.40 -2.88
C ASP A 19 1.26 -12.70 -1.71
N MET A 20 1.14 -13.40 -0.57
CA MET A 20 0.48 -12.85 0.61
C MET A 20 1.30 -11.71 1.22
N GLU A 21 2.59 -11.91 1.40
CA GLU A 21 3.49 -10.92 1.99
C GLU A 21 3.60 -9.68 1.10
N ALA A 22 3.76 -9.88 -0.20
CA ALA A 22 3.84 -8.78 -1.16
C ALA A 22 2.51 -8.01 -1.22
N GLY A 23 1.38 -8.73 -1.22
CA GLY A 23 0.06 -8.13 -1.19
C GLY A 23 -0.18 -7.31 0.06
N MET A 24 0.23 -7.80 1.21
CA MET A 24 0.14 -7.08 2.48
C MET A 24 1.00 -5.81 2.46
N ALA A 25 2.23 -5.90 1.95
CA ALA A 25 3.11 -4.74 1.86
C ALA A 25 2.50 -3.65 0.95
N LYS A 26 2.00 -4.03 -0.20
CA LYS A 26 1.36 -3.10 -1.15
C LYS A 26 0.11 -2.48 -0.55
N LEU A 27 -0.74 -3.27 0.07
CA LEU A 27 -1.99 -2.80 0.68
C LEU A 27 -1.71 -1.78 1.78
N VAL A 28 -0.84 -2.11 2.73
CA VAL A 28 -0.52 -1.23 3.86
C VAL A 28 0.16 0.04 3.37
N ALA A 29 1.13 -0.07 2.46
CA ALA A 29 1.88 1.08 1.96
C ALA A 29 0.97 2.05 1.19
N SER A 30 0.11 1.55 0.31
CA SER A 30 -0.77 2.41 -0.49
C SER A 30 -1.85 3.08 0.34
N GLU A 31 -2.44 2.38 1.30
CA GLU A 31 -3.43 2.96 2.22
C GLU A 31 -2.78 4.02 3.12
N ALA A 32 -1.56 3.75 3.60
CA ALA A 32 -0.80 4.72 4.40
C ALA A 32 -0.45 5.97 3.58
N ALA A 33 -0.08 5.80 2.31
CA ALA A 33 0.24 6.93 1.43
C ALA A 33 -0.97 7.85 1.24
N LEU A 34 -2.16 7.28 1.03
CA LEU A 34 -3.40 8.04 0.93
C LEU A 34 -3.69 8.81 2.23
N SER A 35 -3.68 8.10 3.35
CA SER A 35 -3.98 8.68 4.66
C SER A 35 -2.98 9.77 5.02
N ASN A 36 -1.68 9.49 4.86
CA ASN A 36 -0.63 10.43 5.23
C ASN A 36 -0.62 11.67 4.35
N SER A 37 -0.87 11.52 3.04
CA SER A 37 -0.91 12.68 2.14
C SER A 37 -2.09 13.58 2.44
N LEU A 38 -3.26 13.01 2.80
CA LEU A 38 -4.41 13.80 3.21
C LEU A 38 -4.14 14.56 4.50
N GLU A 39 -3.56 13.90 5.51
CA GLU A 39 -3.23 14.55 6.77
C GLU A 39 -2.18 15.64 6.57
N ALA A 40 -1.19 15.41 5.73
CA ALA A 40 -0.18 16.43 5.40
C ALA A 40 -0.81 17.63 4.70
N MET A 41 -1.74 17.43 3.79
CA MET A 41 -2.51 18.51 3.17
C MET A 41 -3.24 19.35 4.22
N ARG A 42 -3.87 18.69 5.18
CA ARG A 42 -4.59 19.38 6.25
C ARG A 42 -3.66 20.22 7.12
N LEU A 43 -2.45 19.73 7.38
CA LEU A 43 -1.44 20.47 8.13
C LEU A 43 -0.97 21.72 7.38
N HIS A 44 -0.94 21.67 6.07
CA HIS A 44 -0.59 22.86 5.25
C HIS A 44 -1.73 23.89 5.18
N GLY A 45 -2.94 23.48 5.57
CA GLY A 45 -4.12 24.36 5.45
C GLY A 45 -4.42 24.70 3.99
N ALA A 46 -4.77 25.94 3.73
CA ALA A 46 -5.10 26.40 2.38
C ALA A 46 -3.95 26.23 1.39
N TYR A 47 -2.71 26.34 1.85
CA TYR A 47 -1.52 26.13 1.01
C TYR A 47 -1.44 24.69 0.52
N GLY A 48 -1.97 23.73 1.26
CA GLY A 48 -2.00 22.32 0.83
C GLY A 48 -2.88 22.08 -0.39
N TYR A 49 -3.86 22.95 -0.61
CA TYR A 49 -4.74 22.87 -1.77
C TYR A 49 -4.17 23.62 -2.98
N SER A 50 -3.08 24.34 -2.80
CA SER A 50 -2.41 25.11 -3.84
C SER A 50 -1.38 24.25 -4.57
N LYS A 51 -1.20 24.52 -5.87
CA LYS A 51 -0.16 23.87 -6.67
C LYS A 51 1.26 24.38 -6.38
N GLU A 52 1.38 25.41 -5.55
CA GLU A 52 2.69 25.98 -5.18
C GLU A 52 3.52 25.03 -4.32
N PHE A 53 2.86 24.07 -3.63
CA PHE A 53 3.52 23.09 -2.77
C PHE A 53 3.29 21.69 -3.30
N ASP A 54 4.28 20.83 -3.12
CA ASP A 54 4.26 19.48 -3.67
C ASP A 54 3.20 18.57 -3.04
N ILE A 55 2.68 18.91 -1.86
CA ILE A 55 1.74 18.06 -1.15
C ILE A 55 0.44 17.81 -1.94
N GLU A 56 -0.01 18.80 -2.71
CA GLU A 56 -1.18 18.62 -3.59
C GLU A 56 -0.91 17.50 -4.59
N ARG A 57 0.27 17.46 -5.17
CA ARG A 57 0.66 16.44 -6.13
C ARG A 57 0.70 15.06 -5.47
N TYR A 58 1.26 14.95 -4.28
CA TYR A 58 1.32 13.68 -3.56
C TYR A 58 -0.07 13.14 -3.26
N TYR A 59 -0.98 13.98 -2.81
CA TYR A 59 -2.36 13.58 -2.55
C TYR A 59 -3.08 13.17 -3.84
N ARG A 60 -2.84 13.90 -4.92
CA ARG A 60 -3.44 13.63 -6.22
C ARG A 60 -2.92 12.32 -6.82
N ASP A 61 -1.65 12.00 -6.60
CA ASP A 61 -1.02 10.80 -7.14
C ASP A 61 -1.26 9.56 -6.26
N ALA A 62 -1.48 9.73 -4.96
CA ALA A 62 -1.62 8.61 -4.02
C ALA A 62 -2.71 7.59 -4.41
N PRO A 63 -3.90 7.99 -4.91
CA PRO A 63 -4.91 7.01 -5.31
C PRO A 63 -4.44 6.01 -6.37
N LEU A 64 -3.48 6.39 -7.22
CA LEU A 64 -2.92 5.48 -8.20
C LEU A 64 -2.27 4.27 -7.54
N LEU A 65 -1.65 4.48 -6.37
CA LEU A 65 -1.00 3.40 -5.62
C LEU A 65 -2.00 2.36 -5.13
N ALA A 66 -3.24 2.77 -4.85
CA ALA A 66 -4.30 1.86 -4.43
C ALA A 66 -4.93 1.11 -5.61
N ILE A 67 -4.77 1.61 -6.83
CA ILE A 67 -5.40 1.06 -8.04
C ILE A 67 -4.38 0.28 -8.87
N GLY A 68 -3.15 0.77 -8.99
CA GLY A 68 -2.12 0.18 -9.84
C GLY A 68 -1.59 -1.14 -9.32
N GLU A 69 -1.12 -1.99 -10.22
CA GLU A 69 -0.53 -3.30 -9.91
C GLU A 69 -1.48 -4.20 -9.11
N GLY A 70 -2.74 -4.21 -9.50
CA GLY A 70 -3.83 -4.86 -8.77
C GLY A 70 -4.41 -3.93 -7.72
N THR A 71 -5.72 -3.74 -7.77
CA THR A 71 -6.39 -2.88 -6.79
C THR A 71 -6.21 -3.41 -5.38
N ASN A 72 -6.38 -2.56 -4.38
CA ASN A 72 -6.30 -3.00 -2.98
C ASN A 72 -7.37 -4.04 -2.66
N GLU A 73 -8.54 -3.96 -3.29
CA GLU A 73 -9.58 -4.98 -3.16
C GLU A 73 -9.09 -6.33 -3.70
N LEU A 74 -8.41 -6.32 -4.84
CA LEU A 74 -7.83 -7.53 -5.42
C LEU A 74 -6.72 -8.08 -4.52
N GLN A 75 -5.89 -7.21 -3.93
CA GLN A 75 -4.85 -7.64 -2.99
C GLN A 75 -5.45 -8.34 -1.78
N LYS A 76 -6.57 -7.83 -1.27
CA LYS A 76 -7.29 -8.46 -0.16
C LYS A 76 -7.75 -9.88 -0.53
N LEU A 77 -8.24 -10.07 -1.76
CA LEU A 77 -8.64 -11.39 -2.24
C LEU A 77 -7.44 -12.35 -2.35
N ILE A 78 -6.31 -11.86 -2.85
CA ILE A 78 -5.08 -12.65 -2.96
C ILE A 78 -4.59 -13.06 -1.57
N ILE A 79 -4.58 -12.13 -0.63
CA ILE A 79 -4.18 -12.39 0.76
C ILE A 79 -5.07 -13.45 1.38
N ALA A 80 -6.39 -13.32 1.23
CA ALA A 80 -7.34 -14.27 1.78
C ALA A 80 -7.14 -15.66 1.17
N LYS A 81 -6.94 -15.74 -0.13
CA LYS A 81 -6.71 -17.02 -0.83
C LYS A 81 -5.46 -17.71 -0.31
N GLN A 82 -4.37 -16.97 -0.16
CA GLN A 82 -3.11 -17.53 0.34
C GLN A 82 -3.20 -17.91 1.81
N LEU A 83 -3.90 -17.12 2.60
CA LEU A 83 -4.11 -17.42 4.01
C LEU A 83 -4.88 -18.73 4.19
N LEU A 84 -5.94 -18.94 3.41
CA LEU A 84 -6.71 -20.17 3.44
C LEU A 84 -5.88 -21.38 2.96
N ALA A 85 -5.01 -21.18 1.98
CA ALA A 85 -4.12 -22.23 1.50
C ALA A 85 -3.09 -22.64 2.55
N ARG A 86 -2.61 -21.69 3.37
CA ARG A 86 -1.64 -21.97 4.45
C ARG A 86 -2.28 -22.57 5.69
N HIS A 87 -3.57 -22.31 5.90
CA HIS A 87 -4.31 -22.76 7.07
C HIS A 87 -5.63 -23.41 6.63
N PRO A 88 -5.57 -24.57 5.95
CA PRO A 88 -6.79 -25.23 5.46
C PRO A 88 -7.68 -25.64 6.64
N VAL A 89 -8.97 -25.47 6.44
CA VAL A 89 -10.01 -25.77 7.45
C VAL A 89 -10.74 -27.04 7.06
#